data_fc90e08fe60dd3f50eaf7a090cfd9a8c
#
_entry.id   fc90e08fe60dd3f50eaf7a090cfd9a8c
#
_cell.length_a   1.000
_cell.length_b   1.000
_cell.length_c   1.000
_cell.angle_alpha   90.00
_cell.angle_beta   90.00
_cell.angle_gamma   90.00
#
_symmetry.space_group_name_H-M   'P 1'
#
loop_
_entity.id
_entity.type
_entity.pdbx_description
1 polymer ?
#
loop_
_entity_poly.entity_id
_entity_poly.type
_entity_poly.pdbx_seq_one_letter_code
_entity_poly.pdbx_strand_id
1 'polypeptide(L)'
;MNHYFSEKPEIKSEKKTIKYTIQNKKFEFITDNGVFSKSKVDFGTDLMLNEFLKKNRGLEVEKIKILDIGCGYGVVSVILKSFYPEISITLSDVNERALELSEENLKKYDINDYHIIKSDAFEKITEKFDVILSNPPIRAGKDIIFKIYSEAYEHLNENGEFYCVIQTKHGAKSTQKKL
;
A
#
# COMPACT_ATOMS: atom_id res chain seq x y z
N MET A 1 5.00 19.05 -15.03
CA MET A 1 5.29 17.60 -14.98
C MET A 1 4.27 17.01 -14.03
N ASN A 2 3.22 16.33 -14.54
CA ASN A 2 2.16 15.78 -13.68
C ASN A 2 2.69 14.58 -12.91
N HIS A 3 2.92 14.75 -11.62
CA HIS A 3 3.38 13.71 -10.73
C HIS A 3 2.16 12.92 -10.21
N TYR A 4 2.23 11.59 -10.21
CA TYR A 4 1.23 10.70 -9.60
C TYR A 4 1.12 10.86 -8.06
N PHE A 5 1.88 11.80 -7.49
CA PHE A 5 1.77 12.28 -6.09
C PHE A 5 0.93 13.56 -5.97
N SER A 6 0.36 14.08 -7.05
CA SER A 6 -0.56 15.21 -6.95
C SER A 6 -1.92 14.73 -6.48
N GLU A 7 -2.57 15.51 -5.63
CA GLU A 7 -3.91 15.22 -5.13
C GLU A 7 -4.92 14.96 -6.26
N LYS A 8 -4.84 15.73 -7.33
CA LYS A 8 -5.70 15.61 -8.52
C LYS A 8 -4.83 15.58 -9.78
N PRO A 9 -4.60 14.40 -10.36
CA PRO A 9 -3.89 14.31 -11.62
C PRO A 9 -4.68 14.99 -12.73
N GLU A 10 -4.08 16.00 -13.39
CA GLU A 10 -4.69 16.68 -14.54
C GLU A 10 -4.69 15.82 -15.82
N ILE A 11 -3.96 14.72 -15.82
CA ILE A 11 -3.84 13.82 -16.96
C ILE A 11 -5.17 13.12 -17.22
N LYS A 12 -5.58 13.06 -18.52
CA LYS A 12 -6.81 12.38 -18.93
C LYS A 12 -6.83 10.93 -18.46
N SER A 13 -7.96 10.53 -17.88
CA SER A 13 -8.22 9.16 -17.48
C SER A 13 -8.27 8.23 -18.69
N GLU A 14 -7.62 7.08 -18.59
CA GLU A 14 -7.64 5.99 -19.55
C GLU A 14 -7.46 4.69 -18.77
N LYS A 15 -8.56 4.20 -18.18
CA LYS A 15 -8.55 2.98 -17.36
C LYS A 15 -8.10 1.76 -18.17
N LYS A 16 -7.29 0.92 -17.54
CA LYS A 16 -6.79 -0.34 -18.10
C LYS A 16 -6.87 -1.44 -17.04
N THR A 17 -6.96 -2.67 -17.51
CA THR A 17 -6.89 -3.83 -16.61
C THR A 17 -5.52 -4.48 -16.76
N ILE A 18 -4.89 -4.73 -15.62
CA ILE A 18 -3.63 -5.49 -15.56
C ILE A 18 -3.88 -6.82 -14.83
N LYS A 19 -3.10 -7.84 -15.18
CA LYS A 19 -3.16 -9.17 -14.56
C LYS A 19 -1.99 -9.34 -13.60
N TYR A 20 -2.24 -9.98 -12.49
CA TYR A 20 -1.23 -10.27 -11.48
C TYR A 20 -1.48 -11.66 -10.89
N THR A 21 -0.41 -12.40 -10.62
CA THR A 21 -0.49 -13.72 -10.00
C THR A 21 0.42 -13.77 -8.79
N ILE A 22 -0.13 -14.14 -7.63
CA ILE A 22 0.60 -14.31 -6.39
C ILE A 22 0.11 -15.56 -5.67
N GLN A 23 1.02 -16.37 -5.12
CA GLN A 23 0.70 -17.64 -4.43
C GLN A 23 -0.30 -18.52 -5.23
N ASN A 24 -0.12 -18.62 -6.56
CA ASN A 24 -0.98 -19.33 -7.50
C ASN A 24 -2.42 -18.79 -7.64
N LYS A 25 -2.78 -17.69 -7.00
CA LYS A 25 -4.04 -16.98 -7.23
C LYS A 25 -3.86 -15.89 -8.29
N LYS A 26 -4.82 -15.82 -9.22
CA LYS A 26 -4.84 -14.81 -10.30
C LYS A 26 -5.75 -13.65 -9.91
N PHE A 27 -5.25 -12.44 -10.14
CA PHE A 27 -5.96 -11.18 -9.87
C PHE A 27 -5.94 -10.31 -11.12
N GLU A 28 -6.94 -9.45 -11.23
CA GLU A 28 -7.03 -8.40 -12.24
C GLU A 28 -7.33 -7.08 -11.55
N PHE A 29 -6.49 -6.09 -11.79
CA PHE A 29 -6.63 -4.75 -11.21
C PHE A 29 -6.95 -3.73 -12.28
N ILE A 30 -7.89 -2.85 -11.98
CA ILE A 30 -8.16 -1.66 -12.77
C ILE A 30 -7.15 -0.61 -12.37
N THR A 31 -6.47 -0.06 -13.35
CA THR A 31 -5.49 1.03 -13.18
C THR A 31 -5.82 2.17 -14.14
N ASP A 32 -5.13 3.32 -14.00
CA ASP A 32 -5.35 4.49 -14.84
C ASP A 32 -4.06 5.30 -15.05
N ASN A 33 -4.12 6.25 -15.97
CA ASN A 33 -3.12 7.31 -16.05
C ASN A 33 -3.13 8.14 -14.75
N GLY A 34 -1.96 8.62 -14.32
CA GLY A 34 -1.83 9.42 -13.11
C GLY A 34 -1.75 8.63 -11.80
N VAL A 35 -1.65 7.28 -11.85
CA VAL A 35 -1.34 6.45 -10.70
C VAL A 35 -0.01 5.72 -10.88
N PHE A 36 0.60 5.34 -9.75
CA PHE A 36 1.87 4.62 -9.76
C PHE A 36 1.70 3.22 -10.37
N SER A 37 2.71 2.79 -11.15
CA SER A 37 2.81 1.43 -11.71
C SER A 37 1.59 0.94 -12.52
N LYS A 38 1.03 1.83 -13.33
CA LYS A 38 -0.19 1.60 -14.13
C LYS A 38 -0.16 0.43 -15.11
N SER A 39 1.01 -0.12 -15.44
CA SER A 39 1.18 -1.16 -16.48
C SER A 39 1.33 -2.57 -15.92
N LYS A 40 1.76 -2.68 -14.66
CA LYS A 40 1.96 -3.94 -13.95
C LYS A 40 2.11 -3.66 -12.46
N VAL A 41 1.89 -4.65 -11.60
CA VAL A 41 2.25 -4.52 -10.18
C VAL A 41 3.75 -4.28 -10.04
N ASP A 42 4.12 -3.31 -9.22
CA ASP A 42 5.52 -2.96 -8.98
C ASP A 42 6.27 -4.10 -8.31
N PHE A 43 7.54 -4.25 -8.67
CA PHE A 43 8.40 -5.31 -8.11
C PHE A 43 8.53 -5.20 -6.58
N GLY A 44 8.61 -3.97 -6.06
CA GLY A 44 8.69 -3.74 -4.62
C GLY A 44 7.42 -4.20 -3.91
N THR A 45 6.26 -3.87 -4.44
CA THR A 45 4.97 -4.33 -3.92
C THR A 45 4.86 -5.86 -3.97
N ASP A 46 5.26 -6.49 -5.08
CA ASP A 46 5.28 -7.94 -5.22
C ASP A 46 6.18 -8.61 -4.16
N LEU A 47 7.40 -8.11 -3.99
CA LEU A 47 8.35 -8.61 -2.99
C LEU A 47 7.79 -8.49 -1.57
N MET A 48 7.26 -7.32 -1.21
CA MET A 48 6.71 -7.06 0.12
C MET A 48 5.54 -8.00 0.43
N LEU A 49 4.62 -8.17 -0.52
CA LEU A 49 3.47 -9.07 -0.38
C LEU A 49 3.91 -10.53 -0.24
N ASN A 50 4.86 -11.00 -1.04
CA ASN A 50 5.36 -12.37 -0.96
C ASN A 50 6.02 -12.64 0.39
N GLU A 51 6.83 -11.72 0.93
CA GLU A 51 7.46 -11.88 2.24
C GLU A 51 6.42 -11.83 3.38
N PHE A 52 5.44 -10.93 3.30
CA PHE A 52 4.35 -10.88 4.26
C PHE A 52 3.54 -12.18 4.29
N LEU A 53 3.08 -12.66 3.13
CA LEU A 53 2.29 -13.88 3.01
C LEU A 53 3.08 -15.14 3.42
N LYS A 54 4.38 -15.18 3.15
CA LYS A 54 5.26 -16.29 3.56
C LYS A 54 5.41 -16.35 5.08
N LYS A 55 5.66 -15.20 5.73
CA LYS A 55 5.82 -15.09 7.18
C LYS A 55 4.54 -15.46 7.92
N ASN A 56 3.40 -15.05 7.41
CA ASN A 56 2.10 -15.22 8.04
C ASN A 56 1.31 -16.44 7.53
N ARG A 57 1.97 -17.38 6.84
CA ARG A 57 1.34 -18.58 6.31
C ARG A 57 0.77 -19.44 7.43
N GLY A 58 -0.53 -19.72 7.37
CA GLY A 58 -1.23 -20.60 8.33
C GLY A 58 -1.53 -19.95 9.68
N LEU A 59 -1.27 -18.66 9.83
CA LEU A 59 -1.77 -17.91 10.97
C LEU A 59 -3.27 -17.64 10.76
N GLU A 60 -4.09 -18.01 11.75
CA GLU A 60 -5.42 -17.45 11.91
C GLU A 60 -5.24 -16.00 12.37
N VAL A 61 -5.13 -15.10 11.39
CA VAL A 61 -4.94 -13.67 11.61
C VAL A 61 -6.31 -13.06 11.93
N GLU A 62 -6.84 -13.36 13.12
CA GLU A 62 -8.08 -12.77 13.58
C GLU A 62 -7.86 -11.29 13.97
N LYS A 63 -8.63 -10.40 13.33
CA LYS A 63 -8.81 -9.00 13.75
C LYS A 63 -7.55 -8.11 13.82
N ILE A 64 -6.50 -8.44 13.08
CA ILE A 64 -5.34 -7.54 12.97
C ILE A 64 -5.75 -6.28 12.21
N LYS A 65 -5.37 -5.13 12.75
CA LYS A 65 -5.51 -3.84 12.10
C LYS A 65 -4.31 -3.57 11.19
N ILE A 66 -4.56 -3.43 9.91
CA ILE A 66 -3.52 -3.18 8.88
C ILE A 66 -3.73 -1.81 8.24
N LEU A 67 -2.64 -1.06 8.06
CA LEU A 67 -2.59 0.17 7.30
C LEU A 67 -1.77 0.00 6.03
N ASP A 68 -2.34 0.33 4.88
CA ASP A 68 -1.70 0.39 3.57
C ASP A 68 -1.47 1.87 3.21
N ILE A 69 -0.25 2.37 3.48
CA ILE A 69 0.14 3.78 3.23
C ILE A 69 0.69 3.94 1.82
N GLY A 70 0.11 4.86 1.07
CA GLY A 70 0.39 5.04 -0.36
C GLY A 70 -0.18 3.87 -1.17
N CYS A 71 -1.44 3.53 -0.91
CA CYS A 71 -2.08 2.31 -1.42
C CYS A 71 -2.19 2.22 -2.95
N GLY A 72 -2.02 3.36 -3.67
CA GLY A 72 -2.17 3.39 -5.11
C GLY A 72 -3.56 2.91 -5.54
N TYR A 73 -3.63 1.96 -6.44
CA TYR A 73 -4.89 1.36 -6.88
C TYR A 73 -5.30 0.11 -6.07
N GLY A 74 -4.78 -0.06 -4.85
CA GLY A 74 -5.27 -1.00 -3.85
C GLY A 74 -4.77 -2.44 -3.96
N VAL A 75 -3.61 -2.68 -4.59
CA VAL A 75 -3.05 -4.03 -4.76
C VAL A 75 -2.85 -4.73 -3.43
N VAL A 76 -2.15 -4.08 -2.49
CA VAL A 76 -1.84 -4.66 -1.17
C VAL A 76 -3.13 -5.02 -0.45
N SER A 77 -4.04 -4.08 -0.37
CA SER A 77 -5.30 -4.23 0.35
C SER A 77 -6.18 -5.34 -0.20
N VAL A 78 -6.36 -5.41 -1.54
CA VAL A 78 -7.13 -6.48 -2.19
C VAL A 78 -6.49 -7.85 -1.94
N ILE A 79 -5.17 -7.97 -2.08
CA ILE A 79 -4.46 -9.23 -1.86
C ILE A 79 -4.60 -9.68 -0.42
N LEU A 80 -4.32 -8.79 0.55
CA LEU A 80 -4.37 -9.16 1.96
C LEU A 80 -5.78 -9.57 2.40
N LYS A 81 -6.80 -8.83 2.02
CA LYS A 81 -8.21 -9.21 2.30
C LYS A 81 -8.62 -10.51 1.61
N SER A 82 -8.06 -10.83 0.44
CA SER A 82 -8.34 -12.09 -0.28
C SER A 82 -7.68 -13.32 0.36
N PHE A 83 -6.59 -13.13 1.11
CA PHE A 83 -5.91 -14.20 1.86
C PHE A 83 -6.34 -14.25 3.32
N TYR A 84 -6.70 -13.12 3.90
CA TYR A 84 -7.07 -12.94 5.31
C TYR A 84 -8.37 -12.11 5.40
N PRO A 85 -9.55 -12.69 5.17
CA PRO A 85 -10.82 -11.93 5.13
C PRO A 85 -11.14 -11.17 6.42
N GLU A 86 -10.70 -11.69 7.56
CA GLU A 86 -11.04 -11.15 8.90
C GLU A 86 -10.17 -9.97 9.35
N ILE A 87 -9.14 -9.59 8.60
CA ILE A 87 -8.33 -8.41 8.94
C ILE A 87 -9.16 -7.13 8.78
N SER A 88 -8.92 -6.15 9.65
CA SER A 88 -9.38 -4.78 9.46
C SER A 88 -8.33 -4.02 8.64
N ILE A 89 -8.70 -3.47 7.48
CA ILE A 89 -7.77 -2.77 6.61
C ILE A 89 -8.16 -1.32 6.39
N THR A 90 -7.18 -0.43 6.57
CA THR A 90 -7.27 0.99 6.24
C THR A 90 -6.32 1.28 5.08
N LEU A 91 -6.82 1.95 4.06
CA LEU A 91 -6.04 2.39 2.90
C LEU A 91 -5.88 3.90 2.94
N SER A 92 -4.69 4.38 2.62
CA SER A 92 -4.42 5.81 2.56
C SER A 92 -3.57 6.16 1.34
N ASP A 93 -3.96 7.23 0.65
CA ASP A 93 -3.17 7.85 -0.42
C ASP A 93 -3.50 9.35 -0.49
N VAL A 94 -2.58 10.15 -1.01
CA VAL A 94 -2.81 11.58 -1.29
C VAL A 94 -3.59 11.78 -2.58
N ASN A 95 -3.47 10.86 -3.52
CA ASN A 95 -4.05 10.90 -4.85
C ASN A 95 -5.50 10.39 -4.86
N GLU A 96 -6.46 11.28 -5.11
CA GLU A 96 -7.89 10.94 -5.14
C GLU A 96 -8.20 9.83 -6.17
N ARG A 97 -7.59 9.87 -7.36
CA ARG A 97 -7.78 8.84 -8.40
C ARG A 97 -7.28 7.46 -7.94
N ALA A 98 -6.20 7.42 -7.19
CA ALA A 98 -5.71 6.18 -6.60
C ALA A 98 -6.73 5.58 -5.63
N LEU A 99 -7.31 6.40 -4.76
CA LEU A 99 -8.34 5.97 -3.81
C LEU A 99 -9.62 5.48 -4.51
N GLU A 100 -10.09 6.19 -5.54
CA GLU A 100 -11.23 5.76 -6.36
C GLU A 100 -10.98 4.38 -7.01
N LEU A 101 -9.78 4.18 -7.58
CA LEU A 101 -9.39 2.89 -8.16
C LEU A 101 -9.25 1.79 -7.11
N SER A 102 -8.73 2.12 -5.93
CA SER A 102 -8.65 1.17 -4.82
C SER A 102 -10.03 0.67 -4.42
N GLU A 103 -10.99 1.59 -4.27
CA GLU A 103 -12.38 1.25 -3.95
C GLU A 103 -13.03 0.39 -5.05
N GLU A 104 -12.80 0.74 -6.32
CA GLU A 104 -13.31 -0.03 -7.47
C GLU A 104 -12.71 -1.44 -7.48
N ASN A 105 -11.41 -1.58 -7.20
CA ASN A 105 -10.76 -2.88 -7.12
C ASN A 105 -11.21 -3.71 -5.91
N LEU A 106 -11.40 -3.11 -4.75
CA LEU A 106 -11.95 -3.81 -3.59
C LEU A 106 -13.36 -4.35 -3.86
N LYS A 107 -14.24 -3.52 -4.41
CA LYS A 107 -15.62 -3.91 -4.79
C LYS A 107 -15.64 -5.03 -5.84
N LYS A 108 -14.70 -5.02 -6.79
CA LYS A 108 -14.55 -6.10 -7.80
C LYS A 108 -14.31 -7.48 -7.18
N TYR A 109 -13.76 -7.54 -5.98
CA TYR A 109 -13.51 -8.77 -5.22
C TYR A 109 -14.46 -8.96 -4.05
N ASP A 110 -15.62 -8.29 -4.06
CA ASP A 110 -16.65 -8.35 -3.01
C ASP A 110 -16.14 -8.00 -1.61
N ILE A 111 -15.05 -7.22 -1.54
CA ILE A 111 -14.49 -6.73 -0.30
C ILE A 111 -15.22 -5.43 0.06
N ASN A 112 -15.98 -5.44 1.18
CA ASN A 112 -16.79 -4.31 1.62
C ASN A 112 -16.39 -3.77 3.01
N ASP A 113 -15.56 -4.51 3.75
CA ASP A 113 -15.06 -4.12 5.07
C ASP A 113 -13.65 -3.53 4.95
N TYR A 114 -13.58 -2.21 4.79
CA TYR A 114 -12.36 -1.41 4.68
C TYR A 114 -12.62 0.05 5.03
N HIS A 115 -11.55 0.78 5.36
CA HIS A 115 -11.56 2.22 5.55
C HIS A 115 -10.64 2.89 4.54
N ILE A 116 -11.11 3.96 3.90
CA ILE A 116 -10.31 4.77 2.97
C ILE A 116 -10.13 6.17 3.54
N ILE A 117 -8.88 6.64 3.59
CA ILE A 117 -8.52 7.95 4.12
C ILE A 117 -7.67 8.69 3.09
N LYS A 118 -8.11 9.85 2.63
CA LYS A 118 -7.26 10.75 1.85
C LYS A 118 -6.31 11.47 2.81
N SER A 119 -5.02 11.13 2.74
CA SER A 119 -3.98 11.67 3.62
C SER A 119 -2.65 11.80 2.90
N ASP A 120 -1.90 12.85 3.19
CA ASP A 120 -0.48 12.92 2.90
C ASP A 120 0.26 12.19 4.02
N ALA A 121 0.80 11.01 3.68
CA ALA A 121 1.35 10.08 4.66
C ALA A 121 0.41 9.91 5.87
N PHE A 122 0.86 10.23 7.08
CA PHE A 122 0.11 10.02 8.32
C PHE A 122 -0.70 11.24 8.80
N GLU A 123 -0.74 12.37 8.09
CA GLU A 123 -1.35 13.61 8.56
C GLU A 123 -2.79 13.47 9.11
N LYS A 124 -3.57 12.56 8.51
CA LYS A 124 -4.96 12.31 8.93
C LYS A 124 -5.16 10.93 9.56
N ILE A 125 -4.08 10.21 9.80
CA ILE A 125 -4.13 8.91 10.48
C ILE A 125 -4.04 9.16 11.98
N THR A 126 -5.06 8.74 12.72
CA THR A 126 -5.14 8.95 14.17
C THR A 126 -5.11 7.66 14.97
N GLU A 127 -5.28 6.52 14.30
CA GLU A 127 -5.30 5.21 14.91
C GLU A 127 -3.91 4.56 14.94
N LYS A 128 -3.80 3.50 15.75
CA LYS A 128 -2.65 2.59 15.76
C LYS A 128 -3.00 1.28 15.09
N PHE A 129 -1.98 0.65 14.51
CA PHE A 129 -2.11 -0.56 13.69
C PHE A 129 -1.14 -1.65 14.16
N ASP A 130 -1.52 -2.89 13.95
CA ASP A 130 -0.65 -4.04 14.22
C ASP A 130 0.36 -4.26 13.10
N VAL A 131 -0.04 -3.87 11.88
CA VAL A 131 0.83 -3.92 10.71
C VAL A 131 0.66 -2.64 9.88
N ILE A 132 1.77 -2.06 9.46
CA ILE A 132 1.80 -0.97 8.49
C ILE A 132 2.62 -1.44 7.29
N LEU A 133 2.05 -1.31 6.08
CA LEU A 133 2.75 -1.62 4.83
C LEU A 133 2.90 -0.35 3.99
N SER A 134 4.05 -0.19 3.36
CA SER A 134 4.29 0.93 2.43
C SER A 134 5.32 0.57 1.37
N ASN A 135 5.00 0.89 0.13
CA ASN A 135 5.98 0.99 -0.95
C ASN A 135 6.15 2.47 -1.32
N PRO A 136 6.92 3.24 -0.53
CA PRO A 136 6.95 4.69 -0.66
C PRO A 136 7.59 5.11 -1.98
N PRO A 137 7.13 6.25 -2.55
CA PRO A 137 7.64 6.75 -3.81
C PRO A 137 9.10 7.21 -3.68
N ILE A 138 10.01 6.46 -4.26
CA ILE A 138 11.47 6.73 -4.22
C ILE A 138 11.82 8.16 -4.70
N ARG A 139 11.01 8.71 -5.61
CA ARG A 139 11.21 10.08 -6.16
C ARG A 139 10.78 11.19 -5.22
N ALA A 140 10.11 10.89 -4.13
CA ALA A 140 9.70 11.89 -3.13
C ALA A 140 10.88 12.43 -2.30
N GLY A 141 12.04 11.78 -2.37
CA GLY A 141 13.24 12.19 -1.63
C GLY A 141 13.41 11.48 -0.29
N LYS A 142 14.63 11.54 0.24
CA LYS A 142 14.99 10.83 1.47
C LYS A 142 14.22 11.34 2.69
N ASP A 143 13.95 12.63 2.74
CA ASP A 143 13.30 13.27 3.91
C ASP A 143 11.85 12.77 4.06
N ILE A 144 11.11 12.63 2.96
CA ILE A 144 9.75 12.08 2.98
C ILE A 144 9.77 10.61 3.40
N ILE A 145 10.72 9.83 2.91
CA ILE A 145 10.86 8.42 3.29
C ILE A 145 11.16 8.30 4.79
N PHE A 146 12.07 9.11 5.33
CA PHE A 146 12.38 9.09 6.76
C PHE A 146 11.22 9.60 7.63
N LYS A 147 10.46 10.58 7.14
CA LYS A 147 9.22 11.02 7.79
C LYS A 147 8.23 9.85 7.91
N ILE A 148 8.00 9.12 6.81
CA ILE A 148 7.12 7.93 6.81
C ILE A 148 7.59 6.90 7.84
N TYR A 149 8.89 6.65 7.98
CA TYR A 149 9.39 5.67 8.96
C TYR A 149 9.18 6.12 10.40
N SER A 150 9.50 7.38 10.70
CA SER A 150 9.29 7.94 12.03
C SER A 150 7.81 7.92 12.43
N GLU A 151 6.95 8.36 11.53
CA GLU A 151 5.51 8.39 11.76
C GLU A 151 4.90 6.98 11.83
N ALA A 152 5.41 6.02 11.04
CA ALA A 152 4.96 4.62 11.12
C ALA A 152 5.22 4.04 12.53
N TYR A 153 6.39 4.31 13.13
CA TYR A 153 6.70 3.86 14.48
C TYR A 153 5.70 4.40 15.51
N GLU A 154 5.30 5.66 15.40
CA GLU A 154 4.33 6.29 16.30
C GLU A 154 2.91 5.70 16.17
N HIS A 155 2.58 5.17 14.99
CA HIS A 155 1.27 4.58 14.66
C HIS A 155 1.23 3.05 14.79
N LEU A 156 2.30 2.40 15.25
CA LEU A 156 2.28 0.98 15.56
C LEU A 156 1.76 0.71 16.98
N ASN A 157 1.00 -0.37 17.11
CA ASN A 157 0.70 -0.98 18.40
C ASN A 157 1.96 -1.61 18.99
N GLU A 158 1.93 -1.97 20.26
CA GLU A 158 3.00 -2.76 20.90
C GLU A 158 3.18 -4.08 20.14
N ASN A 159 4.43 -4.40 19.79
CA ASN A 159 4.81 -5.53 18.93
C ASN A 159 4.29 -5.46 17.49
N GLY A 160 3.81 -4.31 17.05
CA GLY A 160 3.40 -4.09 15.67
C GLY A 160 4.57 -4.12 14.69
N GLU A 161 4.30 -4.39 13.43
CA GLU A 161 5.32 -4.57 12.39
C GLU A 161 5.17 -3.56 11.26
N PHE A 162 6.30 -3.02 10.81
CA PHE A 162 6.36 -2.16 9.63
C PHE A 162 7.07 -2.87 8.47
N TYR A 163 6.35 -3.03 7.37
CA TYR A 163 6.87 -3.55 6.11
C TYR A 163 7.06 -2.41 5.12
N CYS A 164 8.28 -2.21 4.66
CA CYS A 164 8.54 -1.22 3.62
C CYS A 164 9.55 -1.73 2.59
N VAL A 165 9.46 -1.18 1.39
CA VAL A 165 10.37 -1.52 0.29
C VAL A 165 11.27 -0.35 -0.03
N ILE A 166 12.59 -0.61 -0.05
CA ILE A 166 13.59 0.37 -0.43
C ILE A 166 14.59 -0.25 -1.38
N GLN A 167 14.83 0.40 -2.51
CA GLN A 167 15.89 -0.03 -3.40
C GLN A 167 17.27 0.24 -2.77
N THR A 168 18.19 -0.73 -2.87
CA THR A 168 19.53 -0.66 -2.30
C THR A 168 20.30 0.60 -2.70
N LYS A 169 20.19 1.02 -3.97
CA LYS A 169 20.81 2.24 -4.49
C LYS A 169 20.22 3.55 -3.92
N HIS A 170 19.08 3.50 -3.26
CA HIS A 170 18.39 4.65 -2.68
C HIS A 170 18.49 4.73 -1.15
N GLY A 171 19.45 4.02 -0.57
CA GLY A 171 19.80 4.18 0.84
C GLY A 171 19.28 3.11 1.80
N ALA A 172 18.97 1.90 1.31
CA ALA A 172 18.55 0.78 2.18
C ALA A 172 19.51 0.55 3.35
N LYS A 173 20.83 0.63 3.12
CA LYS A 173 21.86 0.51 4.18
C LYS A 173 21.82 1.63 5.22
N SER A 174 21.49 2.85 4.83
CA SER A 174 21.38 3.99 5.77
C SER A 174 20.08 3.95 6.55
N THR A 175 19.03 3.40 5.97
CA THR A 175 17.74 3.18 6.63
C THR A 175 17.85 2.10 7.70
N GLN A 176 18.47 0.96 7.37
CA GLN A 176 18.68 -0.13 8.32
C GLN A 176 19.48 0.27 9.58
N LYS A 177 20.25 1.36 9.50
CA LYS A 177 20.98 1.92 10.66
C LYS A 177 20.16 2.89 11.51
N LYS A 178 19.02 3.33 11.02
CA LYS A 178 18.13 4.31 11.69
C LYS A 178 16.88 3.66 12.31
N LEU A 179 16.49 2.48 11.82
CA LEU A 179 15.45 1.62 12.40
C LEU A 179 16.04 0.72 13.50
#